data_16669b39c5fb822ea66b7aae84783ed1
#
_entry.id   16669b39c5fb822ea66b7aae84783ed1
#
_cell.length_a   1.000
_cell.length_b   1.000
_cell.length_c   1.000
_cell.angle_alpha   90.00
_cell.angle_beta   90.00
_cell.angle_gamma   90.00
#
_symmetry.space_group_name_H-M   'P 1'
#
loop_
_entity.id
_entity.type
_entity.pdbx_description
1 polymer ?
#
loop_
_entity_poly.entity_id
_entity_poly.type
_entity_poly.pdbx_seq_one_letter_code
_entity_poly.pdbx_strand_id
1 'polypeptide(L)'
;MLGKKHIRQATIEKLKSFNKDKKAVADLWLANELFNTKAYQDAESIGFVLSMPHEVDTYQIIETAIKQNKKVYVPETNYKEGLMTFKRLLSLNEIEKDNKGIYHSISDSELTNYMDLLVVPGVAFEKSGYRIGYGGGYYDKFLNQYKTQTVSLLYDFQLTTFNKESFDQPVDQLIIYNNDVVEE
;
A
#
# COMPACT_ATOMS: atom_id res chain seq x y z
N MET A 1 -16.12 -3.46 20.89
CA MET A 1 -15.27 -3.21 19.70
C MET A 1 -15.40 -4.39 18.74
N LEU A 2 -15.64 -4.10 17.47
CA LEU A 2 -15.80 -5.13 16.45
C LEU A 2 -14.47 -5.83 16.15
N GLY A 3 -14.53 -7.12 15.81
CA GLY A 3 -13.35 -7.88 15.44
C GLY A 3 -12.79 -7.46 14.08
N LYS A 4 -11.50 -7.74 13.87
CA LYS A 4 -10.79 -7.36 12.64
C LYS A 4 -11.46 -7.88 11.36
N LYS A 5 -11.96 -9.13 11.38
CA LYS A 5 -12.66 -9.74 10.23
C LYS A 5 -13.89 -8.93 9.82
N HIS A 6 -14.68 -8.52 10.80
CA HIS A 6 -15.91 -7.74 10.57
C HIS A 6 -15.57 -6.35 10.03
N ILE A 7 -14.60 -5.68 10.63
CA ILE A 7 -14.10 -4.35 10.16
C ILE A 7 -13.60 -4.46 8.74
N ARG A 8 -12.82 -5.49 8.44
CA ARG A 8 -12.28 -5.74 7.10
C ARG A 8 -13.37 -5.85 6.05
N GLN A 9 -14.36 -6.69 6.31
CA GLN A 9 -15.48 -6.91 5.37
C GLN A 9 -16.27 -5.62 5.14
N ALA A 10 -16.62 -4.90 6.20
CA ALA A 10 -17.37 -3.66 6.11
C ALA A 10 -16.59 -2.58 5.33
N THR A 11 -15.30 -2.47 5.59
CA THR A 11 -14.47 -1.45 4.93
C THR A 11 -14.24 -1.78 3.45
N ILE A 12 -14.04 -3.05 3.10
CA ILE A 12 -13.92 -3.48 1.70
C ILE A 12 -15.19 -3.14 0.92
N GLU A 13 -16.37 -3.33 1.52
CA GLU A 13 -17.64 -2.96 0.88
C GLU A 13 -17.70 -1.45 0.60
N LYS A 14 -17.27 -0.63 1.55
CA LYS A 14 -17.18 0.83 1.36
C LYS A 14 -16.21 1.20 0.25
N LEU A 15 -15.06 0.56 0.20
CA LEU A 15 -14.06 0.77 -0.85
C LEU A 15 -14.62 0.44 -2.23
N LYS A 16 -15.30 -0.70 -2.35
CA LYS A 16 -15.90 -1.14 -3.62
C LYS A 16 -17.06 -0.27 -4.07
N SER A 17 -17.76 0.37 -3.15
CA SER A 17 -18.90 1.24 -3.45
C SER A 17 -18.51 2.72 -3.60
N PHE A 18 -17.24 3.06 -3.41
CA PHE A 18 -16.78 4.43 -3.56
C PHE A 18 -16.93 4.88 -5.02
N ASN A 19 -17.55 6.04 -5.21
CA ASN A 19 -17.80 6.60 -6.55
C ASN A 19 -16.49 6.73 -7.33
N LYS A 20 -16.47 6.24 -8.57
CA LYS A 20 -15.27 6.18 -9.40
C LYS A 20 -14.67 7.54 -9.70
N ASP A 21 -15.52 8.55 -9.94
CA ASP A 21 -15.03 9.91 -10.23
C ASP A 21 -14.43 10.56 -8.99
N LYS A 22 -15.07 10.38 -7.83
CA LYS A 22 -14.55 10.84 -6.55
C LYS A 22 -13.24 10.12 -6.19
N LYS A 23 -13.18 8.83 -6.45
CA LYS A 23 -11.97 8.03 -6.23
C LYS A 23 -10.81 8.55 -7.07
N ALA A 24 -11.03 8.85 -8.35
CA ALA A 24 -10.00 9.38 -9.23
C ALA A 24 -9.42 10.70 -8.70
N VAL A 25 -10.27 11.59 -8.21
CA VAL A 25 -9.84 12.86 -7.58
C VAL A 25 -9.02 12.59 -6.32
N ALA A 26 -9.52 11.70 -5.46
CA ALA A 26 -8.84 11.33 -4.22
C ALA A 26 -7.47 10.71 -4.49
N ASP A 27 -7.39 9.78 -5.44
CA ASP A 27 -6.15 9.09 -5.78
C ASP A 27 -5.09 10.06 -6.34
N LEU A 28 -5.51 11.02 -7.15
CA LEU A 28 -4.60 12.05 -7.66
C LEU A 28 -4.08 12.94 -6.54
N TRP A 29 -4.95 13.34 -5.62
CA TRP A 29 -4.56 14.14 -4.45
C TRP A 29 -3.55 13.38 -3.58
N LEU A 30 -3.83 12.09 -3.30
CA LEU A 30 -2.95 11.25 -2.49
C LEU A 30 -1.58 11.08 -3.15
N ALA A 31 -1.55 10.87 -4.48
CA ALA A 31 -0.31 10.78 -5.24
C ALA A 31 0.52 12.06 -5.10
N ASN A 32 -0.10 13.22 -5.29
CA ASN A 32 0.58 14.51 -5.19
C ASN A 32 1.10 14.78 -3.78
N GLU A 33 0.34 14.42 -2.75
CA GLU A 33 0.78 14.54 -1.37
C GLU A 33 2.00 13.66 -1.09
N LEU A 34 2.00 12.42 -1.59
CA LEU A 34 3.15 11.53 -1.46
C LEU A 34 4.40 12.13 -2.14
N PHE A 35 4.25 12.62 -3.36
CA PHE A 35 5.38 13.22 -4.11
C PHE A 35 5.98 14.43 -3.39
N ASN A 36 5.19 15.14 -2.61
CA ASN A 36 5.63 16.32 -1.87
C ASN A 36 6.28 15.99 -0.52
N THR A 37 6.24 14.72 -0.09
CA THR A 37 6.91 14.34 1.16
C THR A 37 8.42 14.29 0.97
N LYS A 38 9.15 14.65 2.03
CA LYS A 38 10.60 14.49 2.05
C LYS A 38 11.01 13.03 1.90
N ALA A 39 10.26 12.13 2.53
CA ALA A 39 10.50 10.69 2.45
C ALA A 39 10.52 10.19 1.01
N TYR A 40 9.54 10.60 0.20
CA TYR A 40 9.50 10.23 -1.21
C TYR A 40 10.64 10.89 -2.00
N GLN A 41 10.84 12.19 -1.81
CA GLN A 41 11.84 12.94 -2.56
C GLN A 41 13.25 12.41 -2.33
N ASP A 42 13.58 12.04 -1.10
CA ASP A 42 14.91 11.54 -0.74
C ASP A 42 15.11 10.06 -1.11
N ALA A 43 14.03 9.30 -1.28
CA ALA A 43 14.13 7.86 -1.56
C ALA A 43 14.64 7.59 -2.97
N GLU A 44 15.64 6.72 -3.07
CA GLU A 44 16.15 6.21 -4.36
C GLU A 44 15.44 4.89 -4.72
N SER A 45 14.97 4.15 -3.71
CA SER A 45 14.24 2.89 -3.87
C SER A 45 12.95 2.92 -3.08
N ILE A 46 11.85 2.49 -3.71
CA ILE A 46 10.52 2.54 -3.09
C ILE A 46 9.76 1.24 -3.40
N GLY A 47 9.16 0.66 -2.36
CA GLY A 47 8.26 -0.46 -2.50
C GLY A 47 6.81 0.01 -2.60
N PHE A 48 6.07 -0.58 -3.54
CA PHE A 48 4.64 -0.34 -3.75
C PHE A 48 3.91 -1.66 -3.92
N VAL A 49 2.63 -1.69 -3.55
CA VAL A 49 1.75 -2.76 -4.00
C VAL A 49 1.26 -2.46 -5.42
N LEU A 50 0.96 -3.48 -6.19
CA LEU A 50 0.20 -3.34 -7.45
C LEU A 50 -1.28 -3.36 -7.07
N SER A 51 -1.90 -2.19 -7.03
CA SER A 51 -3.24 -2.02 -6.43
C SER A 51 -4.35 -2.75 -7.18
N MET A 52 -5.31 -3.27 -6.40
CA MET A 52 -6.58 -3.78 -6.91
C MET A 52 -7.51 -2.60 -7.22
N PRO A 53 -8.57 -2.81 -8.04
CA PRO A 53 -9.45 -1.70 -8.45
C PRO A 53 -10.11 -0.92 -7.31
N HIS A 54 -10.35 -1.53 -6.16
CA HIS A 54 -10.98 -0.88 -5.01
C HIS A 54 -9.96 -0.18 -4.08
N GLU A 55 -8.67 -0.44 -4.28
CA GLU A 55 -7.60 0.17 -3.48
C GLU A 55 -7.21 1.54 -4.03
N VAL A 56 -6.49 2.34 -3.22
CA VAL A 56 -5.84 3.55 -3.72
C VAL A 56 -4.97 3.18 -4.91
N ASP A 57 -5.12 3.91 -6.02
CA ASP A 57 -4.39 3.63 -7.25
C ASP A 57 -2.90 3.88 -7.07
N THR A 58 -2.09 2.83 -7.20
CA THR A 58 -0.64 2.93 -7.16
C THR A 58 0.01 2.99 -8.54
N TYR A 59 -0.72 2.67 -9.60
CA TYR A 59 -0.15 2.60 -10.95
C TYR A 59 0.37 3.95 -11.44
N GLN A 60 -0.40 5.03 -11.24
CA GLN A 60 0.06 6.37 -11.62
C GLN A 60 1.27 6.82 -10.81
N ILE A 61 1.35 6.43 -9.54
CA ILE A 61 2.49 6.74 -8.67
C ILE A 61 3.74 5.98 -9.15
N ILE A 62 3.58 4.68 -9.41
CA ILE A 62 4.65 3.82 -9.90
C ILE A 62 5.21 4.35 -11.23
N GLU A 63 4.33 4.72 -12.16
CA GLU A 63 4.74 5.26 -13.46
C GLU A 63 5.58 6.52 -13.29
N THR A 64 5.13 7.44 -12.43
CA THR A 64 5.87 8.68 -12.14
C THR A 64 7.22 8.39 -11.48
N ALA A 65 7.25 7.48 -10.51
CA ALA A 65 8.49 7.11 -9.82
C ALA A 65 9.52 6.52 -10.80
N ILE A 66 9.08 5.66 -11.72
CA ILE A 66 9.97 5.09 -12.75
C ILE A 66 10.50 6.20 -13.67
N LYS A 67 9.64 7.12 -14.11
CA LYS A 67 10.05 8.27 -14.93
C LYS A 67 11.05 9.18 -14.23
N GLN A 68 10.99 9.24 -12.91
CA GLN A 68 11.93 10.02 -12.09
C GLN A 68 13.20 9.24 -11.75
N ASN A 69 13.41 8.09 -12.38
CA ASN A 69 14.57 7.21 -12.20
C ASN A 69 14.71 6.64 -10.79
N LYS A 70 13.60 6.53 -10.06
CA LYS A 70 13.60 5.80 -8.80
C LYS A 70 13.48 4.31 -9.06
N LYS A 71 14.11 3.50 -8.22
CA LYS A 71 14.00 2.04 -8.28
C LYS A 71 12.69 1.64 -7.62
N VAL A 72 11.79 1.05 -8.39
CA VAL A 72 10.47 0.60 -7.90
C VAL A 72 10.50 -0.90 -7.68
N TYR A 73 9.98 -1.34 -6.54
CA TYR A 73 9.88 -2.74 -6.14
C TYR A 73 8.43 -3.06 -5.79
N VAL A 74 8.00 -4.27 -6.11
CA VAL A 74 6.64 -4.75 -5.82
C VAL A 74 6.71 -6.12 -5.13
N PRO A 75 5.68 -6.49 -4.35
CA PRO A 75 5.73 -7.75 -3.60
C PRO A 75 5.86 -8.99 -4.47
N GLU A 76 6.70 -9.90 -4.03
CA GLU A 76 6.85 -11.26 -4.53
C GLU A 76 6.53 -12.18 -3.36
N THR A 77 5.40 -12.87 -3.44
CA THR A 77 4.89 -13.66 -2.31
C THR A 77 5.18 -15.14 -2.51
N ASN A 78 5.78 -15.75 -1.51
CA ASN A 78 5.94 -17.20 -1.43
C ASN A 78 4.82 -17.74 -0.53
N TYR A 79 3.73 -18.19 -1.14
CA TYR A 79 2.55 -18.67 -0.41
C TYR A 79 2.83 -19.94 0.38
N LYS A 80 3.73 -20.80 -0.12
CA LYS A 80 4.08 -22.04 0.54
C LYS A 80 4.78 -21.81 1.88
N GLU A 81 5.67 -20.82 1.94
CA GLU A 81 6.41 -20.48 3.16
C GLU A 81 5.76 -19.35 3.95
N GLY A 82 4.73 -18.70 3.38
CA GLY A 82 4.06 -17.57 4.02
C GLY A 82 4.94 -16.34 4.15
N LEU A 83 5.91 -16.19 3.25
CA LEU A 83 6.88 -15.10 3.25
C LEU A 83 6.74 -14.20 2.04
N MET A 84 7.19 -12.96 2.18
CA MET A 84 7.17 -11.96 1.13
C MET A 84 8.54 -11.29 1.02
N THR A 85 8.98 -11.10 -0.21
CA THR A 85 10.10 -10.24 -0.55
C THR A 85 9.63 -9.27 -1.63
N PHE A 86 10.52 -8.46 -2.17
CA PHE A 86 10.17 -7.47 -3.19
C PHE A 86 11.02 -7.68 -4.43
N LYS A 87 10.39 -7.57 -5.58
CA LYS A 87 11.04 -7.72 -6.87
C LYS A 87 10.99 -6.40 -7.63
N ARG A 88 12.10 -6.04 -8.26
CA ARG A 88 12.15 -4.80 -9.04
C ARG A 88 11.19 -4.85 -10.21
N LEU A 89 10.50 -3.74 -10.43
CA LEU A 89 9.62 -3.53 -11.56
C LEU A 89 10.24 -2.46 -12.47
N LEU A 90 10.59 -2.84 -13.69
CA LEU A 90 11.21 -1.94 -14.66
C LEU A 90 10.17 -1.20 -15.51
N SER A 91 9.01 -1.81 -15.71
CA SER A 91 7.92 -1.24 -16.50
C SER A 91 6.59 -1.83 -16.06
N LEU A 92 5.52 -1.03 -16.11
CA LEU A 92 4.15 -1.50 -15.85
C LEU A 92 3.67 -2.52 -16.88
N ASN A 93 4.37 -2.67 -18.01
CA ASN A 93 4.08 -3.72 -19.00
C ASN A 93 4.56 -5.10 -18.55
N GLU A 94 5.39 -5.16 -17.49
CA GLU A 94 6.01 -6.40 -17.02
C GLU A 94 5.36 -6.89 -15.74
N ILE A 95 4.03 -6.97 -15.73
CA ILE A 95 3.26 -7.51 -14.62
C ILE A 95 2.37 -8.65 -15.10
N GLU A 96 2.11 -9.62 -14.22
CA GLU A 96 1.28 -10.79 -14.47
C GLU A 96 0.56 -11.20 -13.20
N LYS A 97 -0.62 -11.82 -13.34
CA LYS A 97 -1.33 -12.40 -12.20
C LYS A 97 -0.73 -13.75 -11.84
N ASP A 98 -0.56 -14.00 -10.55
CA ASP A 98 -0.17 -15.30 -10.04
C ASP A 98 -1.38 -16.26 -9.94
N ASN A 99 -1.16 -17.47 -9.40
CA ASN A 99 -2.20 -18.48 -9.25
C ASN A 99 -3.37 -18.04 -8.36
N LYS A 100 -3.17 -17.02 -7.53
CA LYS A 100 -4.21 -16.48 -6.64
C LYS A 100 -4.83 -15.20 -7.17
N GLY A 101 -4.49 -14.80 -8.40
CA GLY A 101 -5.00 -13.60 -9.03
C GLY A 101 -4.36 -12.30 -8.56
N ILE A 102 -3.22 -12.38 -7.89
CA ILE A 102 -2.46 -11.23 -7.41
C ILE A 102 -1.40 -10.84 -8.43
N TYR A 103 -1.32 -9.55 -8.76
CA TYR A 103 -0.32 -9.06 -9.70
C TYR A 103 1.08 -9.06 -9.08
N HIS A 104 2.08 -9.42 -9.87
CA HIS A 104 3.49 -9.38 -9.50
C HIS A 104 4.35 -9.01 -10.70
N SER A 105 5.62 -8.67 -10.45
CA SER A 105 6.59 -8.33 -11.50
C SER A 105 7.10 -9.60 -12.18
N ILE A 106 7.14 -9.58 -13.51
CA ILE A 106 7.82 -10.60 -14.32
C ILE A 106 9.10 -10.06 -14.96
N SER A 107 9.55 -8.86 -14.53
CA SER A 107 10.83 -8.30 -14.97
C SER A 107 11.97 -9.25 -14.61
N ASP A 108 12.93 -9.42 -15.53
CA ASP A 108 14.17 -10.13 -15.24
C ASP A 108 15.06 -9.22 -14.39
N SER A 109 14.89 -9.27 -13.10
CA SER A 109 15.43 -8.25 -12.20
C SER A 109 15.66 -8.78 -10.78
N GLU A 110 16.27 -7.94 -9.96
CA GLU A 110 16.68 -8.26 -8.60
C GLU A 110 15.53 -8.37 -7.60
N LEU A 111 15.74 -9.21 -6.58
CA LEU A 111 14.92 -9.28 -5.38
C LEU A 111 15.62 -8.50 -4.27
N THR A 112 14.85 -7.86 -3.39
CA THR A 112 15.38 -7.17 -2.22
C THR A 112 14.40 -7.18 -1.06
N ASN A 113 14.95 -7.05 0.14
CA ASN A 113 14.17 -6.77 1.36
C ASN A 113 14.47 -5.36 1.90
N TYR A 114 15.26 -4.57 1.19
CA TYR A 114 15.71 -3.25 1.64
C TYR A 114 15.35 -2.19 0.61
N MET A 115 14.50 -1.27 1.03
CA MET A 115 14.09 -0.11 0.26
C MET A 115 14.16 1.11 1.16
N ASP A 116 14.39 2.29 0.58
CA ASP A 116 14.44 3.53 1.34
C ASP A 116 13.08 3.93 1.89
N LEU A 117 12.01 3.60 1.15
CA LEU A 117 10.64 3.88 1.53
C LEU A 117 9.74 2.73 1.11
N LEU A 118 8.81 2.35 1.97
CA LEU A 118 7.79 1.35 1.66
C LEU A 118 6.41 1.99 1.81
N VAL A 119 5.64 1.99 0.72
CA VAL A 119 4.24 2.41 0.73
C VAL A 119 3.41 1.17 1.06
N VAL A 120 2.84 1.14 2.26
CA VAL A 120 2.20 -0.04 2.83
C VAL A 120 0.69 0.01 2.57
N PRO A 121 0.11 -0.98 1.90
CA PRO A 121 -1.34 -1.05 1.70
C PRO A 121 -2.07 -1.46 2.97
N GLY A 122 -3.37 -1.21 3.01
CA GLY A 122 -4.21 -1.67 4.10
C GLY A 122 -5.68 -1.47 3.78
N VAL A 123 -6.53 -2.16 4.54
CA VAL A 123 -7.99 -2.06 4.40
C VAL A 123 -8.53 -1.01 5.37
N ALA A 124 -8.17 -1.11 6.64
CA ALA A 124 -8.60 -0.18 7.67
C ALA A 124 -7.40 0.26 8.50
N PHE A 125 -7.46 1.49 9.01
CA PHE A 125 -6.33 2.12 9.69
C PHE A 125 -6.78 2.76 10.99
N GLU A 126 -5.86 2.78 11.95
CA GLU A 126 -5.96 3.59 13.15
C GLU A 126 -5.02 4.79 13.03
N LYS A 127 -5.39 5.92 13.59
CA LYS A 127 -4.58 7.16 13.49
C LYS A 127 -3.14 6.99 14.00
N SER A 128 -2.92 6.02 14.88
CA SER A 128 -1.58 5.67 15.40
C SER A 128 -0.69 4.93 14.40
N GLY A 129 -1.21 4.58 13.22
CA GLY A 129 -0.46 3.92 12.16
C GLY A 129 -0.70 2.41 12.05
N TYR A 130 -1.40 1.81 13.00
CA TYR A 130 -1.77 0.40 12.93
C TYR A 130 -2.83 0.18 11.85
N ARG A 131 -2.82 -0.99 11.23
CA ARG A 131 -3.71 -1.29 10.11
C ARG A 131 -4.20 -2.72 10.11
N ILE A 132 -5.35 -2.92 9.47
CA ILE A 132 -5.91 -4.21 9.12
C ILE A 132 -5.65 -4.43 7.63
N GLY A 133 -4.95 -5.52 7.28
CA GLY A 133 -4.78 -5.93 5.89
C GLY A 133 -5.81 -6.97 5.48
N TYR A 134 -5.44 -7.85 4.55
CA TYR A 134 -6.34 -8.90 4.03
C TYR A 134 -6.31 -10.20 4.84
N GLY A 135 -5.52 -10.25 5.92
CA GLY A 135 -5.50 -11.38 6.85
C GLY A 135 -4.28 -12.30 6.74
N GLY A 136 -3.46 -12.16 5.71
CA GLY A 136 -2.27 -13.01 5.52
C GLY A 136 -1.08 -12.64 6.42
N GLY A 137 -1.05 -11.43 6.95
CA GLY A 137 0.01 -10.96 7.85
C GLY A 137 1.37 -10.74 7.19
N TYR A 138 1.44 -10.67 5.86
CA TYR A 138 2.70 -10.58 5.12
C TYR A 138 3.48 -9.30 5.44
N TYR A 139 2.79 -8.15 5.50
CA TYR A 139 3.44 -6.87 5.80
C TYR A 139 3.90 -6.78 7.26
N ASP A 140 3.10 -7.29 8.20
CA ASP A 140 3.50 -7.31 9.61
C ASP A 140 4.74 -8.18 9.81
N LYS A 141 4.79 -9.37 9.19
CA LYS A 141 5.97 -10.24 9.22
C LYS A 141 7.18 -9.57 8.60
N PHE A 142 6.99 -8.95 7.43
CA PHE A 142 8.08 -8.25 6.74
C PHE A 142 8.63 -7.11 7.59
N LEU A 143 7.77 -6.26 8.15
CA LEU A 143 8.16 -5.11 8.96
C LEU A 143 8.75 -5.50 10.32
N ASN A 144 8.38 -6.67 10.85
CA ASN A 144 9.03 -7.21 12.05
C ASN A 144 10.48 -7.59 11.78
N GLN A 145 10.76 -8.09 10.58
CA GLN A 145 12.08 -8.59 10.21
C GLN A 145 12.97 -7.50 9.58
N TYR A 146 12.41 -6.64 8.75
CA TYR A 146 13.14 -5.63 8.00
C TYR A 146 12.62 -4.24 8.35
N LYS A 147 13.49 -3.38 8.88
CA LYS A 147 13.12 -2.01 9.24
C LYS A 147 13.34 -1.08 8.06
N THR A 148 12.34 -0.27 7.77
CA THR A 148 12.39 0.75 6.74
C THR A 148 11.41 1.86 7.09
N GLN A 149 11.54 2.99 6.43
CA GLN A 149 10.57 4.07 6.56
C GLN A 149 9.29 3.68 5.83
N THR A 150 8.13 3.90 6.44
CA THR A 150 6.83 3.45 5.93
C THR A 150 5.83 4.60 5.86
N VAL A 151 4.99 4.55 4.84
CA VAL A 151 3.86 5.48 4.66
C VAL A 151 2.68 4.70 4.09
N SER A 152 1.47 5.09 4.48
CA SER A 152 0.24 4.55 3.89
C SER A 152 -0.64 5.67 3.36
N LEU A 153 -1.30 5.39 2.25
CA LEU A 153 -2.25 6.29 1.59
C LEU A 153 -3.66 5.73 1.81
N LEU A 154 -4.58 6.57 2.28
CA LEU A 154 -5.93 6.09 2.59
C LEU A 154 -6.99 7.19 2.45
N TYR A 155 -8.23 6.74 2.35
CA TYR A 155 -9.40 7.60 2.41
C TYR A 155 -9.87 7.70 3.87
N ASP A 156 -10.47 8.81 4.25
CA ASP A 156 -10.93 9.06 5.63
C ASP A 156 -11.87 7.97 6.17
N PHE A 157 -12.69 7.36 5.30
CA PHE A 157 -13.62 6.31 5.73
C PHE A 157 -12.93 4.97 6.05
N GLN A 158 -11.63 4.86 5.80
CA GLN A 158 -10.84 3.70 6.22
C GLN A 158 -10.34 3.81 7.66
N LEU A 159 -10.54 4.97 8.30
CA LEU A 159 -10.14 5.14 9.70
C LEU A 159 -11.13 4.48 10.65
N THR A 160 -10.59 3.76 11.63
CA THR A 160 -11.35 3.08 12.67
C THR A 160 -10.46 2.79 13.87
N THR A 161 -11.02 2.12 14.88
CA THR A 161 -10.25 1.61 16.03
C THR A 161 -10.46 0.11 16.12
N PHE A 162 -9.42 -0.59 16.57
CA PHE A 162 -9.45 -2.05 16.71
C PHE A 162 -8.40 -2.49 17.73
N ASN A 163 -8.53 -3.72 18.23
CA ASN A 163 -7.56 -4.30 19.13
C ASN A 163 -6.29 -4.73 18.36
N LYS A 164 -5.13 -4.23 18.81
CA LYS A 164 -3.84 -4.59 18.23
C LYS A 164 -3.31 -5.85 18.89
N GLU A 165 -2.56 -6.63 18.13
CA GLU A 165 -1.84 -7.80 18.60
C GLU A 165 -0.35 -7.49 18.66
N SER A 166 0.41 -8.29 19.43
CA SER A 166 1.83 -8.02 19.68
C SER A 166 2.70 -8.00 18.41
N PHE A 167 2.27 -8.72 17.36
CA PHE A 167 3.02 -8.79 16.10
C PHE A 167 2.61 -7.68 15.11
N ASP A 168 1.57 -6.91 15.39
CA ASP A 168 1.15 -5.81 14.53
C ASP A 168 2.21 -4.70 14.52
N GLN A 169 2.53 -4.20 13.32
CA GLN A 169 3.52 -3.14 13.12
C GLN A 169 2.86 -1.89 12.59
N PRO A 170 2.99 -0.74 13.27
CA PRO A 170 2.45 0.52 12.76
C PRO A 170 3.31 1.07 11.63
N VAL A 171 2.70 1.83 10.73
CA VAL A 171 3.43 2.61 9.73
C VAL A 171 3.82 3.97 10.33
N ASP A 172 4.87 4.57 9.79
CA ASP A 172 5.42 5.82 10.34
C ASP A 172 4.57 7.03 10.01
N GLN A 173 3.93 7.05 8.84
CA GLN A 173 3.14 8.18 8.37
C GLN A 173 1.88 7.73 7.66
N LEU A 174 0.76 8.42 7.93
CA LEU A 174 -0.49 8.27 7.18
C LEU A 174 -0.74 9.53 6.35
N ILE A 175 -1.08 9.35 5.08
CA ILE A 175 -1.58 10.42 4.22
C ILE A 175 -3.05 10.13 3.97
N ILE A 176 -3.91 11.01 4.47
CA ILE A 176 -5.35 10.76 4.52
C ILE A 176 -6.08 11.76 3.64
N TYR A 177 -6.82 11.23 2.65
CA TYR A 177 -7.72 12.06 1.86
C TYR A 177 -9.02 12.26 2.63
N ASN A 178 -9.34 13.53 2.91
CA ASN A 178 -10.55 13.89 3.61
C ASN A 178 -11.61 14.36 2.62
N ASN A 179 -12.67 13.57 2.46
CA ASN A 179 -13.76 13.86 1.51
C ASN A 179 -14.48 15.19 1.82
N ASP A 180 -14.51 15.62 3.08
CA ASP A 180 -15.22 16.82 3.48
C ASP A 180 -14.47 18.11 3.10
N VAL A 181 -13.16 18.06 2.90
CA VAL A 181 -12.31 19.23 2.62
C VAL A 181 -12.34 19.64 1.14
N VAL A 182 -12.68 18.74 0.24
CA VAL A 182 -12.62 18.95 -1.22
C VAL A 182 -13.95 19.40 -1.82
N GLU A 183 -15.02 19.39 -1.04
CA GLU A 183 -16.34 19.85 -1.48
C GLU A 183 -16.50 21.40 -1.38
N GLU A 184 -15.50 22.08 -0.86
CA GLU A 184 -15.41 23.53 -0.85
C GLU A 184 -14.64 24.04 -2.10
#